data_fcf6605c022f082ada3429be70a84306
#
_entry.id   fcf6605c022f082ada3429be70a84306
#
_cell.length_a   1.000
_cell.length_b   1.000
_cell.length_c   1.000
_cell.angle_alpha   90.00
_cell.angle_beta   90.00
_cell.angle_gamma   90.00
#
_symmetry.space_group_name_H-M   'P 1'
#
loop_
_entity.id
_entity.type
_entity.pdbx_description
1 polymer ?
#
loop_
_entity_poly.entity_id
_entity_poly.type
_entity_poly.pdbx_seq_one_letter_code
_entity_poly.pdbx_strand_id
1 'polypeptide(L)'
;MRLRINRAMVGYPLAGIAMLFIFLYLRFPGDALTDYVKASFAARYPGGTLSIDTIQPSFPPGFALSDITVGLRDRPDPILRADGLTIRPGGLALLKGRLAIVAVAAGYGGEVRGWVEFSQPFSLQGPLTAAVDIRDLRIDKWALFRELFARQMTGTLKGAIAFSGTAEALKNGMGNVDFTLTNGTYPLQESFLGLEKIDYNRVEGKASFRNGALKITQLTLTGDKLRCSLKGNILLADDFQASRIDLNGTIELPLMGNKRVTLAISGTIGKPQSRIM
;
A
#
# COMPACT_ATOMS: atom_id res chain seq x y z
N MET A 1 -9.39 31.00 -46.12
CA MET A 1 -7.90 30.84 -46.26
C MET A 1 -7.55 29.46 -45.71
N ARG A 2 -7.35 28.42 -46.53
CA ARG A 2 -6.97 27.08 -46.08
C ARG A 2 -5.45 27.06 -45.96
N LEU A 3 -4.92 27.11 -44.74
CA LEU A 3 -3.50 26.90 -44.45
C LEU A 3 -3.13 25.48 -44.90
N ARG A 4 -2.42 25.38 -46.03
CA ARG A 4 -1.74 24.14 -46.43
C ARG A 4 -0.57 23.92 -45.45
N ILE A 5 -0.79 23.14 -44.40
CA ILE A 5 0.26 22.73 -43.48
C ILE A 5 1.23 21.86 -44.28
N ASN A 6 2.39 22.41 -44.59
CA ASN A 6 3.43 21.70 -45.30
C ASN A 6 3.99 20.60 -44.36
N ARG A 7 4.09 19.34 -44.86
CA ARG A 7 4.61 18.20 -44.07
C ARG A 7 5.98 18.48 -43.44
N ALA A 8 6.78 19.31 -44.06
CA ALA A 8 8.04 19.75 -43.48
C ALA A 8 7.87 20.68 -42.25
N MET A 9 6.84 21.53 -42.23
CA MET A 9 6.59 22.43 -41.10
C MET A 9 6.17 21.67 -39.81
N VAL A 10 5.66 20.46 -39.92
CA VAL A 10 5.35 19.60 -38.79
C VAL A 10 6.51 18.63 -38.51
N GLY A 11 7.18 18.17 -39.52
CA GLY A 11 8.26 17.19 -39.41
C GLY A 11 9.48 17.68 -38.63
N TYR A 12 9.95 18.93 -38.89
CA TYR A 12 11.12 19.49 -38.21
C TYR A 12 10.89 19.70 -36.69
N PRO A 13 9.81 20.32 -36.24
CA PRO A 13 9.53 20.41 -34.79
C PRO A 13 9.41 19.03 -34.12
N LEU A 14 8.78 18.07 -34.80
CA LEU A 14 8.62 16.71 -34.26
C LEU A 14 9.98 15.99 -34.15
N ALA A 15 10.84 16.11 -35.14
CA ALA A 15 12.20 15.59 -35.11
C ALA A 15 13.05 16.27 -34.05
N GLY A 16 12.94 17.60 -33.88
CA GLY A 16 13.63 18.36 -32.85
C GLY A 16 13.19 17.92 -31.43
N ILE A 17 11.90 17.76 -31.22
CA ILE A 17 11.36 17.24 -29.98
C ILE A 17 11.83 15.79 -29.69
N ALA A 18 11.81 14.92 -30.71
CA ALA A 18 12.30 13.56 -30.57
C ALA A 18 13.79 13.52 -30.20
N MET A 19 14.60 14.37 -30.89
CA MET A 19 16.04 14.48 -30.62
C MET A 19 16.33 15.04 -29.23
N LEU A 20 15.53 16.01 -28.74
CA LEU A 20 15.59 16.53 -27.38
C LEU A 20 15.29 15.42 -26.35
N PHE A 21 14.26 14.62 -26.56
CA PHE A 21 13.95 13.48 -25.69
C PHE A 21 15.05 12.42 -25.67
N ILE A 22 15.62 12.09 -26.82
CA ILE A 22 16.77 11.17 -26.95
C ILE A 22 17.97 11.73 -26.18
N PHE A 23 18.26 13.00 -26.30
CA PHE A 23 19.39 13.65 -25.62
C PHE A 23 19.18 13.71 -24.10
N LEU A 24 17.97 14.04 -23.63
CA LEU A 24 17.58 14.01 -22.23
C LEU A 24 17.68 12.58 -21.67
N TYR A 25 17.31 11.58 -22.44
CA TYR A 25 17.41 10.18 -22.05
C TYR A 25 18.88 9.72 -21.90
N LEU A 26 19.72 10.04 -22.89
CA LEU A 26 21.14 9.64 -22.94
C LEU A 26 22.01 10.39 -21.91
N ARG A 27 21.66 11.64 -21.58
CA ARG A 27 22.40 12.48 -20.61
C ARG A 27 21.62 12.74 -19.32
N PHE A 28 20.76 11.81 -18.94
CA PHE A 28 19.97 11.97 -17.73
C PHE A 28 20.89 11.97 -16.48
N PRO A 29 20.84 13.02 -15.63
CA PRO A 29 21.69 13.13 -14.45
C PRO A 29 21.11 12.31 -13.28
N GLY A 30 21.09 10.97 -13.43
CA GLY A 30 20.49 10.06 -12.47
C GLY A 30 21.07 10.17 -11.07
N ASP A 31 22.41 10.28 -10.98
CA ASP A 31 23.11 10.40 -9.71
C ASP A 31 22.75 11.70 -8.97
N ALA A 32 22.76 12.84 -9.66
CA ALA A 32 22.39 14.12 -9.08
C ALA A 32 20.92 14.13 -8.58
N LEU A 33 20.01 13.48 -9.34
CA LEU A 33 18.62 13.35 -8.93
C LEU A 33 18.48 12.42 -7.72
N THR A 34 19.23 11.32 -7.68
CA THR A 34 19.27 10.39 -6.56
C THR A 34 19.74 11.10 -5.28
N ASP A 35 20.81 11.88 -5.36
CA ASP A 35 21.32 12.66 -4.22
C ASP A 35 20.33 13.73 -3.76
N TYR A 36 19.69 14.43 -4.71
CA TYR A 36 18.65 15.41 -4.38
C TYR A 36 17.45 14.78 -3.68
N VAL A 37 16.97 13.62 -4.15
CA VAL A 37 15.85 12.90 -3.52
C VAL A 37 16.22 12.44 -2.12
N LYS A 38 17.41 11.87 -1.93
CA LYS A 38 17.91 11.46 -0.60
C LYS A 38 18.02 12.65 0.35
N ALA A 39 18.58 13.77 -0.09
CA ALA A 39 18.72 14.98 0.70
C ALA A 39 17.35 15.59 1.08
N SER A 40 16.43 15.64 0.12
CA SER A 40 15.06 16.14 0.34
C SER A 40 14.30 15.27 1.32
N PHE A 41 14.43 13.95 1.24
CA PHE A 41 13.84 13.01 2.17
C PHE A 41 14.42 13.20 3.59
N ALA A 42 15.74 13.29 3.73
CA ALA A 42 16.40 13.48 5.02
C ALA A 42 16.02 14.83 5.68
N ALA A 43 15.83 15.88 4.88
CA ALA A 43 15.37 17.19 5.37
C ALA A 43 13.92 17.14 5.88
N ARG A 44 13.05 16.35 5.22
CA ARG A 44 11.64 16.22 5.59
C ARG A 44 11.42 15.25 6.74
N TYR A 45 12.23 14.20 6.83
CA TYR A 45 12.15 13.12 7.82
C TYR A 45 13.52 12.88 8.47
N PRO A 46 13.92 13.69 9.47
CA PRO A 46 15.27 13.63 10.06
C PRO A 46 15.64 12.28 10.70
N GLY A 47 14.63 11.51 11.18
CA GLY A 47 14.80 10.16 11.72
C GLY A 47 14.77 9.05 10.67
N GLY A 48 14.41 9.38 9.43
CA GLY A 48 14.30 8.42 8.33
C GLY A 48 15.62 8.23 7.58
N THR A 49 15.77 7.06 6.98
CA THR A 49 16.84 6.75 6.02
C THR A 49 16.20 6.33 4.69
N LEU A 50 16.70 6.85 3.59
CA LEU A 50 16.30 6.48 2.24
C LEU A 50 17.55 6.08 1.46
N SER A 51 17.58 4.85 0.96
CA SER A 51 18.55 4.38 0.00
C SER A 51 17.86 4.12 -1.34
N ILE A 52 18.46 4.57 -2.41
CA ILE A 52 18.05 4.31 -3.80
C ILE A 52 19.35 4.02 -4.54
N ASP A 53 19.40 2.91 -5.25
CA ASP A 53 20.59 2.58 -6.06
C ASP A 53 20.66 3.48 -7.28
N THR A 54 19.68 3.43 -8.17
CA THR A 54 19.66 4.25 -9.38
C THR A 54 18.28 4.85 -9.64
N ILE A 55 18.28 6.03 -10.28
CA ILE A 55 17.11 6.66 -10.88
C ILE A 55 17.37 6.85 -12.37
N GLN A 56 16.52 6.27 -13.19
CA GLN A 56 16.64 6.32 -14.65
C GLN A 56 15.32 6.77 -15.29
N PRO A 57 15.38 7.46 -16.44
CA PRO A 57 14.17 7.73 -17.20
C PRO A 57 13.59 6.42 -17.76
N SER A 58 12.27 6.33 -17.81
CA SER A 58 11.57 5.15 -18.33
C SER A 58 10.62 5.54 -19.47
N PHE A 59 10.31 4.55 -20.33
CA PHE A 59 9.28 4.70 -21.36
C PHE A 59 8.06 3.82 -21.03
N PRO A 60 6.81 4.32 -21.14
CA PRO A 60 6.37 5.71 -21.41
C PRO A 60 6.95 6.71 -20.40
N PRO A 61 7.00 8.03 -20.71
CA PRO A 61 7.72 9.02 -19.91
C PRO A 61 7.44 8.90 -18.41
N GLY A 62 8.51 8.77 -17.63
CA GLY A 62 8.49 8.57 -16.20
C GLY A 62 9.88 8.28 -15.65
N PHE A 63 9.94 7.77 -14.44
CA PHE A 63 11.18 7.39 -13.76
C PHE A 63 11.09 5.95 -13.29
N ALA A 64 12.16 5.21 -13.46
CA ALA A 64 12.37 3.90 -12.88
C ALA A 64 13.49 4.01 -11.83
N LEU A 65 13.17 3.56 -10.62
CA LEU A 65 14.09 3.52 -9.49
C LEU A 65 14.37 2.05 -9.16
N SER A 66 15.59 1.72 -8.76
CA SER A 66 15.99 0.38 -8.36
C SER A 66 16.47 0.36 -6.91
N ASP A 67 16.29 -0.79 -6.27
CA ASP A 67 16.74 -1.09 -4.90
C ASP A 67 16.44 0.03 -3.89
N ILE A 68 15.15 0.33 -3.74
CA ILE A 68 14.68 1.34 -2.80
C ILE A 68 14.55 0.72 -1.41
N THR A 69 15.16 1.36 -0.43
CA THR A 69 15.07 0.96 0.96
C THR A 69 14.73 2.17 1.81
N VAL A 70 13.65 2.07 2.59
CA VAL A 70 13.25 3.08 3.58
C VAL A 70 13.38 2.48 4.96
N GLY A 71 14.07 3.17 5.85
CA GLY A 71 14.31 2.74 7.22
C GLY A 71 14.22 3.89 8.22
N LEU A 72 14.53 3.59 9.48
CA LEU A 72 14.75 4.55 10.56
C LEU A 72 16.18 4.42 11.04
N ARG A 73 16.79 5.54 11.47
CA ARG A 73 18.21 5.57 11.91
C ARG A 73 18.48 4.73 13.14
N ASP A 74 17.50 4.59 14.00
CA ASP A 74 17.52 3.85 15.26
C ASP A 74 17.14 2.36 15.09
N ARG A 75 16.91 1.90 13.85
CA ARG A 75 16.54 0.52 13.57
C ARG A 75 17.44 -0.11 12.49
N PRO A 76 17.94 -1.33 12.71
CA PRO A 76 18.76 -2.02 11.73
C PRO A 76 17.95 -2.53 10.53
N ASP A 77 16.69 -2.92 10.74
CA ASP A 77 15.83 -3.48 9.70
C ASP A 77 15.09 -2.38 8.94
N PRO A 78 15.08 -2.41 7.61
CA PRO A 78 14.31 -1.45 6.83
C PRO A 78 12.80 -1.66 7.02
N ILE A 79 12.07 -0.56 7.12
CA ILE A 79 10.59 -0.57 7.19
C ILE A 79 10.00 -1.04 5.86
N LEU A 80 10.59 -0.60 4.75
CA LEU A 80 10.14 -0.91 3.40
C LEU A 80 11.32 -1.15 2.49
N ARG A 81 11.21 -2.18 1.66
CA ARG A 81 12.14 -2.48 0.58
C ARG A 81 11.36 -2.73 -0.70
N ALA A 82 11.80 -2.14 -1.81
CA ALA A 82 11.28 -2.42 -3.13
C ALA A 82 12.45 -2.69 -4.08
N ASP A 83 12.37 -3.77 -4.84
CA ASP A 83 13.39 -4.14 -5.82
C ASP A 83 13.35 -3.17 -7.02
N GLY A 84 12.17 -2.62 -7.32
CA GLY A 84 11.97 -1.60 -8.34
C GLY A 84 10.71 -0.78 -8.10
N LEU A 85 10.75 0.49 -8.51
CA LEU A 85 9.62 1.41 -8.49
C LEU A 85 9.59 2.21 -9.79
N THR A 86 8.48 2.14 -10.49
CA THR A 86 8.24 2.99 -11.67
C THR A 86 7.20 4.04 -11.33
N ILE A 87 7.49 5.30 -11.59
CA ILE A 87 6.59 6.43 -11.37
C ILE A 87 6.35 7.12 -12.71
N ARG A 88 5.09 7.32 -13.08
CA ARG A 88 4.70 7.93 -14.36
C ARG A 88 3.59 8.93 -14.18
N PRO A 89 3.56 10.02 -14.96
CA PRO A 89 2.37 10.86 -15.04
C PRO A 89 1.23 10.10 -15.73
N GLY A 90 0.00 10.33 -15.28
CA GLY A 90 -1.20 9.79 -15.89
C GLY A 90 -1.57 10.56 -17.15
N GLY A 91 -1.17 10.08 -18.33
CA GLY A 91 -1.28 10.80 -19.60
C GLY A 91 -2.69 11.29 -19.94
N LEU A 92 -3.72 10.47 -19.72
CA LEU A 92 -5.13 10.85 -19.96
C LEU A 92 -5.61 11.96 -19.01
N ALA A 93 -5.13 11.98 -17.78
CA ALA A 93 -5.48 13.00 -16.80
C ALA A 93 -4.84 14.35 -17.19
N LEU A 94 -3.59 14.33 -17.63
CA LEU A 94 -2.89 15.53 -18.11
C LEU A 94 -3.61 16.18 -19.30
N LEU A 95 -4.14 15.40 -20.23
CA LEU A 95 -4.94 15.92 -21.35
C LEU A 95 -6.23 16.62 -20.88
N LYS A 96 -6.72 16.28 -19.69
CA LYS A 96 -7.88 16.93 -19.06
C LYS A 96 -7.48 18.04 -18.07
N GLY A 97 -6.20 18.45 -18.06
CA GLY A 97 -5.67 19.45 -17.14
C GLY A 97 -5.56 18.99 -15.69
N ARG A 98 -5.63 17.68 -15.40
CA ARG A 98 -5.52 17.11 -14.06
C ARG A 98 -4.16 16.46 -13.86
N LEU A 99 -3.63 16.56 -12.65
CA LEU A 99 -2.40 15.88 -12.29
C LEU A 99 -2.74 14.49 -11.75
N ALA A 100 -2.29 13.47 -12.47
CA ALA A 100 -2.34 12.10 -11.98
C ALA A 100 -0.94 11.49 -12.00
N ILE A 101 -0.66 10.66 -11.00
CA ILE A 101 0.58 9.92 -10.85
C ILE A 101 0.24 8.44 -10.75
N VAL A 102 0.90 7.62 -11.53
CA VAL A 102 0.81 6.16 -11.47
C VAL A 102 2.15 5.63 -10.98
N ALA A 103 2.11 4.77 -9.98
CA ALA A 103 3.29 4.12 -9.43
C ALA A 103 3.12 2.60 -9.47
N VAL A 104 4.18 1.89 -9.81
CA VAL A 104 4.25 0.42 -9.78
C VAL A 104 5.51 0.04 -9.05
N ALA A 105 5.37 -0.64 -7.92
CA ALA A 105 6.47 -1.13 -7.10
C ALA A 105 6.52 -2.65 -7.15
N ALA A 106 7.69 -3.22 -7.38
CA ALA A 106 7.98 -4.64 -7.25
C ALA A 106 8.79 -4.87 -5.98
N GLY A 107 8.40 -5.85 -5.18
CA GLY A 107 9.10 -6.19 -3.94
C GLY A 107 8.40 -7.28 -3.17
N TYR A 108 9.11 -7.92 -2.24
CA TYR A 108 8.57 -9.01 -1.43
C TYR A 108 7.94 -10.16 -2.23
N GLY A 109 8.38 -10.34 -3.49
CA GLY A 109 7.88 -11.38 -4.40
C GLY A 109 6.52 -11.08 -5.04
N GLY A 110 6.04 -9.85 -4.92
CA GLY A 110 4.79 -9.38 -5.51
C GLY A 110 4.90 -7.99 -6.15
N GLU A 111 3.76 -7.45 -6.54
CA GLU A 111 3.64 -6.13 -7.16
C GLU A 111 2.58 -5.30 -6.44
N VAL A 112 2.88 -4.02 -6.24
CA VAL A 112 1.93 -3.01 -5.76
C VAL A 112 1.79 -1.95 -6.84
N ARG A 113 0.59 -1.78 -7.35
CA ARG A 113 0.26 -0.75 -8.34
C ARG A 113 -0.66 0.28 -7.71
N GLY A 114 -0.29 1.54 -7.77
CA GLY A 114 -1.10 2.64 -7.26
C GLY A 114 -1.27 3.75 -8.28
N TRP A 115 -2.33 4.51 -8.12
CA TRP A 115 -2.50 5.79 -8.81
C TRP A 115 -3.14 6.79 -7.87
N VAL A 116 -2.82 8.04 -8.07
CA VAL A 116 -3.44 9.18 -7.41
C VAL A 116 -3.77 10.26 -8.44
N GLU A 117 -4.96 10.82 -8.38
CA GLU A 117 -5.40 11.92 -9.23
C GLU A 117 -5.85 13.07 -8.35
N PHE A 118 -5.30 14.25 -8.60
CA PHE A 118 -5.66 15.51 -7.94
C PHE A 118 -6.67 16.25 -8.79
N SER A 119 -7.73 16.77 -8.14
CA SER A 119 -8.80 17.48 -8.82
C SER A 119 -8.40 18.89 -9.25
N GLN A 120 -7.41 19.48 -8.59
CA GLN A 120 -6.89 20.81 -8.96
C GLN A 120 -5.84 20.71 -10.06
N PRO A 121 -5.90 21.56 -11.09
CA PRO A 121 -4.92 21.57 -12.18
C PRO A 121 -3.50 21.84 -11.64
N PHE A 122 -2.56 20.96 -11.99
CA PHE A 122 -1.13 21.11 -11.68
C PHE A 122 -0.80 21.36 -10.20
N SER A 123 -1.66 20.92 -9.29
CA SER A 123 -1.49 21.06 -7.84
C SER A 123 -1.52 19.69 -7.16
N LEU A 124 -0.64 19.51 -6.18
CA LEU A 124 -0.63 18.35 -5.27
C LEU A 124 -1.50 18.58 -4.03
N GLN A 125 -2.28 19.65 -4.02
CA GLN A 125 -3.16 20.05 -2.90
C GLN A 125 -4.63 19.85 -3.28
N GLY A 126 -5.51 19.91 -2.27
CA GLY A 126 -6.94 19.82 -2.43
C GLY A 126 -7.49 18.39 -2.59
N PRO A 127 -8.67 18.26 -3.19
CA PRO A 127 -9.34 16.96 -3.31
C PRO A 127 -8.55 16.00 -4.20
N LEU A 128 -8.42 14.76 -3.74
CA LEU A 128 -7.76 13.69 -4.47
C LEU A 128 -8.57 12.40 -4.43
N THR A 129 -8.35 11.57 -5.43
CA THR A 129 -8.75 10.17 -5.45
C THR A 129 -7.51 9.31 -5.67
N ALA A 130 -7.47 8.16 -5.02
CA ALA A 130 -6.36 7.22 -5.15
C ALA A 130 -6.87 5.78 -5.13
N ALA A 131 -6.16 4.90 -5.80
CA ALA A 131 -6.36 3.48 -5.65
C ALA A 131 -5.02 2.74 -5.63
N VAL A 132 -5.00 1.62 -4.90
CA VAL A 132 -3.85 0.73 -4.79
C VAL A 132 -4.34 -0.70 -5.02
N ASP A 133 -3.66 -1.42 -5.87
CA ASP A 133 -3.85 -2.84 -6.15
C ASP A 133 -2.58 -3.60 -5.72
N ILE A 134 -2.74 -4.62 -4.90
CA ILE A 134 -1.66 -5.42 -4.32
C ILE A 134 -1.79 -6.84 -4.87
N ARG A 135 -0.71 -7.39 -5.42
CA ARG A 135 -0.66 -8.71 -6.02
C ARG A 135 0.47 -9.55 -5.48
N ASP A 136 0.13 -10.72 -4.98
CA ASP A 136 1.03 -11.80 -4.58
C ASP A 136 2.16 -11.39 -3.61
N LEU A 137 1.91 -10.41 -2.74
CA LEU A 137 2.91 -9.88 -1.83
C LEU A 137 3.12 -10.81 -0.64
N ARG A 138 4.34 -11.27 -0.42
CA ARG A 138 4.70 -12.16 0.68
C ARG A 138 4.92 -11.39 1.97
N ILE A 139 4.00 -11.53 2.91
CA ILE A 139 4.02 -10.77 4.16
C ILE A 139 5.13 -11.21 5.12
N ASP A 140 5.60 -12.45 5.03
CA ASP A 140 6.73 -12.98 5.82
C ASP A 140 8.05 -12.25 5.54
N LYS A 141 8.20 -11.69 4.35
CA LYS A 141 9.37 -10.92 3.95
C LYS A 141 9.31 -9.44 4.34
N TRP A 142 8.15 -8.94 4.74
CA TRP A 142 7.95 -7.53 5.04
C TRP A 142 8.07 -7.25 6.53
N ALA A 143 9.16 -6.60 6.94
CA ALA A 143 9.48 -6.32 8.35
C ALA A 143 8.39 -5.49 9.06
N LEU A 144 7.73 -4.57 8.35
CA LEU A 144 6.64 -3.76 8.90
C LEU A 144 5.47 -4.61 9.43
N PHE A 145 5.11 -5.71 8.75
CA PHE A 145 4.05 -6.61 9.26
C PHE A 145 4.44 -7.26 10.59
N ARG A 146 5.72 -7.67 10.73
CA ARG A 146 6.23 -8.22 11.98
C ARG A 146 6.13 -7.19 13.13
N GLU A 147 6.40 -5.91 12.84
CA GLU A 147 6.29 -4.85 13.84
C GLU A 147 4.84 -4.49 14.18
N LEU A 148 3.99 -4.34 13.18
CA LEU A 148 2.58 -3.97 13.37
C LEU A 148 1.82 -5.01 14.20
N PHE A 149 2.07 -6.29 13.96
CA PHE A 149 1.37 -7.38 14.63
C PHE A 149 2.18 -8.02 15.76
N ALA A 150 3.41 -7.52 16.03
CA ALA A 150 4.38 -8.08 17.00
C ALA A 150 4.66 -9.58 16.80
N ARG A 151 4.44 -10.10 15.59
CA ARG A 151 4.49 -11.52 15.22
C ARG A 151 4.93 -11.72 13.78
N GLN A 152 5.64 -12.79 13.55
CA GLN A 152 6.02 -13.19 12.20
C GLN A 152 4.88 -13.99 11.55
N MET A 153 3.96 -13.29 10.93
CA MET A 153 2.93 -13.90 10.09
C MET A 153 3.54 -14.37 8.77
N THR A 154 2.96 -15.41 8.21
CA THR A 154 3.29 -15.87 6.86
C THR A 154 2.07 -15.81 5.96
N GLY A 155 2.27 -15.84 4.65
CA GLY A 155 1.18 -15.88 3.68
C GLY A 155 1.38 -14.94 2.50
N THR A 156 0.51 -15.06 1.53
CA THR A 156 0.50 -14.23 0.31
C THR A 156 -0.70 -13.29 0.34
N LEU A 157 -0.43 -11.99 0.23
CA LEU A 157 -1.42 -10.92 0.26
C LEU A 157 -1.80 -10.48 -1.14
N LYS A 158 -3.10 -10.43 -1.41
CA LYS A 158 -3.74 -9.71 -2.51
C LYS A 158 -4.71 -8.70 -1.93
N GLY A 159 -4.86 -7.54 -2.58
CA GLY A 159 -5.81 -6.56 -2.07
C GLY A 159 -6.01 -5.38 -2.98
N ALA A 160 -7.08 -4.65 -2.72
CA ALA A 160 -7.39 -3.40 -3.39
C ALA A 160 -7.82 -2.36 -2.35
N ILE A 161 -7.35 -1.15 -2.52
CA ILE A 161 -7.68 0.00 -1.70
C ILE A 161 -8.16 1.10 -2.62
N ALA A 162 -9.32 1.67 -2.35
CA ALA A 162 -9.79 2.88 -2.99
C ALA A 162 -9.97 3.96 -1.93
N PHE A 163 -9.54 5.18 -2.23
CA PHE A 163 -9.56 6.31 -1.31
C PHE A 163 -9.99 7.58 -2.01
N SER A 164 -10.74 8.42 -1.31
CA SER A 164 -11.13 9.77 -1.72
C SER A 164 -11.06 10.69 -0.52
N GLY A 165 -10.41 11.84 -0.66
CA GLY A 165 -10.20 12.77 0.43
C GLY A 165 -9.52 14.04 -0.05
N THR A 166 -8.89 14.74 0.91
CA THR A 166 -8.12 15.96 0.66
C THR A 166 -6.67 15.73 1.08
N ALA A 167 -5.73 16.19 0.29
CA ALA A 167 -4.30 15.97 0.52
C ALA A 167 -3.81 16.46 1.90
N GLU A 168 -4.38 17.57 2.38
CA GLU A 168 -4.05 18.18 3.65
C GLU A 168 -4.70 17.48 4.86
N ALA A 169 -5.74 16.65 4.63
CA ALA A 169 -6.54 16.04 5.68
C ALA A 169 -6.94 14.60 5.32
N LEU A 170 -5.95 13.74 5.07
CA LEU A 170 -6.17 12.34 4.65
C LEU A 170 -7.00 11.55 5.67
N LYS A 171 -6.88 11.84 6.97
CA LYS A 171 -7.68 11.19 8.02
C LYS A 171 -9.18 11.43 7.88
N ASN A 172 -9.59 12.53 7.27
CA ASN A 172 -11.00 12.88 7.06
C ASN A 172 -11.56 12.31 5.76
N GLY A 173 -10.76 11.55 5.04
CA GLY A 173 -11.16 10.90 3.80
C GLY A 173 -12.10 9.70 4.01
N MET A 174 -12.49 9.13 2.89
CA MET A 174 -13.28 7.89 2.84
C MET A 174 -12.63 6.91 1.86
N GLY A 175 -12.83 5.64 2.12
CA GLY A 175 -12.26 4.61 1.27
C GLY A 175 -12.81 3.23 1.56
N ASN A 176 -12.43 2.28 0.70
CA ASN A 176 -12.73 0.87 0.88
C ASN A 176 -11.44 0.08 0.78
N VAL A 177 -11.38 -1.00 1.53
CA VAL A 177 -10.27 -1.94 1.55
C VAL A 177 -10.83 -3.34 1.39
N ASP A 178 -10.35 -4.04 0.38
CA ASP A 178 -10.62 -5.46 0.18
C ASP A 178 -9.27 -6.17 0.15
N PHE A 179 -9.14 -7.26 0.92
CA PHE A 179 -7.91 -8.05 0.89
C PHE A 179 -8.18 -9.54 1.06
N THR A 180 -7.26 -10.33 0.55
CA THR A 180 -7.21 -11.78 0.72
C THR A 180 -5.79 -12.20 1.06
N LEU A 181 -5.64 -12.92 2.17
CA LEU A 181 -4.41 -13.62 2.53
C LEU A 181 -4.60 -15.11 2.28
N THR A 182 -3.62 -15.77 1.71
CA THR A 182 -3.68 -17.21 1.40
C THR A 182 -2.45 -17.93 1.92
N ASN A 183 -2.67 -19.19 2.33
CA ASN A 183 -1.64 -20.15 2.68
C ASN A 183 -0.65 -19.61 3.71
N GLY A 184 -1.11 -19.35 4.91
CA GLY A 184 -0.28 -18.74 5.93
C GLY A 184 -0.55 -19.22 7.33
N THR A 185 0.24 -18.68 8.24
CA THR A 185 0.21 -18.99 9.67
C THR A 185 0.27 -17.70 10.48
N TYR A 186 -0.52 -17.63 11.52
CA TYR A 186 -0.48 -16.58 12.54
C TYR A 186 -0.11 -17.18 13.90
N PRO A 187 1.09 -16.92 14.46
CA PRO A 187 1.45 -17.38 15.80
C PRO A 187 0.71 -16.58 16.86
N LEU A 188 0.10 -17.28 17.81
CA LEU A 188 -0.65 -16.67 18.92
C LEU A 188 0.30 -16.22 20.04
N GLN A 189 -0.10 -15.24 20.85
CA GLN A 189 0.65 -14.81 22.04
C GLN A 189 0.49 -15.80 23.18
N GLU A 190 -0.74 -16.22 23.38
CA GLU A 190 -1.14 -17.23 24.35
C GLU A 190 -1.89 -18.33 23.63
N SER A 191 -1.84 -19.53 24.16
CA SER A 191 -2.60 -20.65 23.60
C SER A 191 -4.09 -20.32 23.64
N PHE A 192 -4.74 -20.36 22.49
CA PHE A 192 -6.16 -20.13 22.34
C PHE A 192 -6.84 -21.40 21.87
N LEU A 193 -7.77 -21.93 22.67
CA LEU A 193 -8.44 -23.21 22.40
C LEU A 193 -7.48 -24.40 22.17
N GLY A 194 -6.32 -24.37 22.84
CA GLY A 194 -5.28 -25.40 22.68
C GLY A 194 -4.43 -25.24 21.42
N LEU A 195 -4.57 -24.14 20.70
CA LEU A 195 -3.75 -23.80 19.52
C LEU A 195 -2.67 -22.80 19.91
N GLU A 196 -1.43 -23.05 19.54
CA GLU A 196 -0.30 -22.12 19.65
C GLU A 196 -0.18 -21.23 18.41
N LYS A 197 -0.73 -21.67 17.30
CA LYS A 197 -0.76 -20.97 16.01
C LYS A 197 -2.06 -21.24 15.28
N ILE A 198 -2.47 -20.29 14.46
CA ILE A 198 -3.60 -20.42 13.53
C ILE A 198 -3.05 -20.60 12.13
N ASP A 199 -3.14 -21.80 11.60
CA ASP A 199 -2.88 -22.08 10.20
C ASP A 199 -4.15 -21.75 9.40
N TYR A 200 -4.01 -21.01 8.31
CA TYR A 200 -5.14 -20.62 7.47
C TYR A 200 -4.86 -20.87 5.99
N ASN A 201 -5.87 -21.35 5.30
CA ASN A 201 -5.87 -21.50 3.84
C ASN A 201 -6.23 -20.15 3.20
N ARG A 202 -7.18 -19.42 3.83
CA ARG A 202 -7.66 -18.14 3.33
C ARG A 202 -8.18 -17.24 4.45
N VAL A 203 -7.79 -15.97 4.37
CA VAL A 203 -8.40 -14.88 5.15
C VAL A 203 -8.90 -13.83 4.16
N GLU A 204 -10.16 -13.47 4.25
CA GLU A 204 -10.79 -12.42 3.44
C GLU A 204 -11.24 -11.29 4.35
N GLY A 205 -10.88 -10.07 3.99
CA GLY A 205 -11.29 -8.87 4.71
C GLY A 205 -11.90 -7.84 3.78
N LYS A 206 -13.02 -7.27 4.23
CA LYS A 206 -13.65 -6.10 3.59
C LYS A 206 -13.92 -5.05 4.65
N ALA A 207 -13.45 -3.85 4.39
CA ALA A 207 -13.63 -2.74 5.32
C ALA A 207 -13.89 -1.44 4.56
N SER A 208 -14.59 -0.52 5.21
CA SER A 208 -14.74 0.86 4.74
C SER A 208 -14.12 1.81 5.76
N PHE A 209 -13.39 2.78 5.26
CA PHE A 209 -12.76 3.84 6.05
C PHE A 209 -13.55 5.13 5.90
N ARG A 210 -13.78 5.83 7.00
CA ARG A 210 -14.38 7.17 7.02
C ARG A 210 -13.98 7.91 8.29
N ASN A 211 -13.41 9.10 8.15
CA ASN A 211 -13.09 10.02 9.26
C ASN A 211 -12.31 9.32 10.40
N GLY A 212 -11.25 8.60 10.07
CA GLY A 212 -10.42 7.90 11.06
C GLY A 212 -11.03 6.62 11.65
N ALA A 213 -12.22 6.22 11.23
CA ALA A 213 -12.86 4.97 11.63
C ALA A 213 -12.82 3.95 10.50
N LEU A 214 -12.37 2.73 10.78
CA LEU A 214 -12.40 1.59 9.89
C LEU A 214 -13.52 0.66 10.30
N LYS A 215 -14.55 0.54 9.48
CA LYS A 215 -15.67 -0.40 9.68
C LYS A 215 -15.38 -1.68 8.93
N ILE A 216 -15.14 -2.76 9.66
CA ILE A 216 -14.96 -4.10 9.10
C ILE A 216 -16.34 -4.69 8.83
N THR A 217 -16.68 -4.83 7.57
CA THR A 217 -17.96 -5.40 7.13
C THR A 217 -17.89 -6.92 7.03
N GLN A 218 -16.70 -7.44 6.75
CA GLN A 218 -16.41 -8.86 6.69
C GLN A 218 -14.94 -9.10 7.00
N LEU A 219 -14.67 -10.03 7.92
CA LEU A 219 -13.36 -10.61 8.12
C LEU A 219 -13.57 -12.10 8.35
N THR A 220 -13.25 -12.90 7.36
CA THR A 220 -13.47 -14.35 7.38
C THR A 220 -12.14 -15.07 7.29
N LEU A 221 -11.87 -15.95 8.22
CA LEU A 221 -10.71 -16.84 8.22
C LEU A 221 -11.21 -18.27 7.99
N THR A 222 -10.60 -18.96 7.04
CA THR A 222 -10.84 -20.36 6.73
C THR A 222 -9.55 -21.14 6.89
N GLY A 223 -9.54 -22.05 7.84
CA GLY A 223 -8.46 -23.01 8.07
C GLY A 223 -9.03 -24.38 8.41
N ASP A 224 -8.17 -25.39 8.48
CA ASP A 224 -8.57 -26.77 8.72
C ASP A 224 -9.04 -26.98 10.18
N LYS A 225 -8.39 -26.30 11.11
CA LYS A 225 -8.67 -26.42 12.56
C LYS A 225 -9.67 -25.39 13.07
N LEU A 226 -9.76 -24.24 12.37
CA LEU A 226 -10.53 -23.10 12.82
C LEU A 226 -11.10 -22.32 11.62
N ARG A 227 -12.37 -21.95 11.73
CA ARG A 227 -13.03 -20.98 10.86
C ARG A 227 -13.55 -19.84 11.71
N CYS A 228 -13.38 -18.63 11.26
CA CYS A 228 -13.80 -17.45 12.02
C CYS A 228 -14.45 -16.43 11.09
N SER A 229 -15.51 -15.80 11.56
CA SER A 229 -16.16 -14.68 10.87
C SER A 229 -16.38 -13.55 11.84
N LEU A 230 -15.78 -12.39 11.59
CA LEU A 230 -15.82 -11.22 12.44
C LEU A 230 -16.33 -10.01 11.67
N LYS A 231 -16.97 -9.10 12.39
CA LYS A 231 -17.40 -7.77 11.96
C LYS A 231 -17.20 -6.79 13.10
N GLY A 232 -17.09 -5.50 12.79
CA GLY A 232 -17.00 -4.48 13.84
C GLY A 232 -16.30 -3.22 13.38
N ASN A 233 -15.69 -2.50 14.32
CA ASN A 233 -15.08 -1.21 14.07
C ASN A 233 -13.68 -1.16 14.68
N ILE A 234 -12.80 -0.40 14.02
CA ILE A 234 -11.50 0.01 14.52
C ILE A 234 -11.44 1.52 14.48
N LEU A 235 -11.21 2.17 15.60
CA LEU A 235 -10.95 3.61 15.68
C LEU A 235 -9.45 3.82 15.62
N LEU A 236 -8.97 4.40 14.51
CA LEU A 236 -7.56 4.62 14.27
C LEU A 236 -7.03 5.76 15.15
N ALA A 237 -5.98 5.48 15.90
CA ALA A 237 -5.18 6.45 16.63
C ALA A 237 -3.94 6.87 15.80
N ASP A 238 -3.21 7.88 16.27
CA ASP A 238 -1.93 8.28 15.66
C ASP A 238 -0.89 7.17 15.77
N ASP A 239 -0.83 6.54 16.92
CA ASP A 239 -0.14 5.26 17.09
C ASP A 239 -1.09 4.12 16.70
N PHE A 240 -0.73 3.39 15.65
CA PHE A 240 -1.53 2.26 15.15
C PHE A 240 -1.80 1.20 16.23
N GLN A 241 -0.85 0.92 17.10
CA GLN A 241 -1.03 -0.05 18.19
C GLN A 241 -2.00 0.43 19.27
N ALA A 242 -2.16 1.73 19.44
CA ALA A 242 -3.14 2.33 20.35
C ALA A 242 -4.56 2.41 19.76
N SER A 243 -4.74 2.06 18.49
CA SER A 243 -6.05 2.04 17.82
C SER A 243 -7.00 1.07 18.52
N ARG A 244 -8.23 1.52 18.81
CA ARG A 244 -9.24 0.73 19.54
C ARG A 244 -9.96 -0.22 18.60
N ILE A 245 -10.08 -1.47 19.03
CA ILE A 245 -10.81 -2.53 18.32
C ILE A 245 -12.08 -2.90 19.07
N ASP A 246 -13.15 -3.12 18.30
CA ASP A 246 -14.41 -3.70 18.76
C ASP A 246 -14.96 -4.59 17.64
N LEU A 247 -14.65 -5.88 17.72
CA LEU A 247 -15.02 -6.90 16.74
C LEU A 247 -15.85 -7.98 17.40
N ASN A 248 -16.90 -8.40 16.72
CA ASN A 248 -17.79 -9.46 17.15
C ASN A 248 -17.99 -10.48 16.03
N GLY A 249 -18.16 -11.73 16.38
CA GLY A 249 -18.43 -12.77 15.41
C GLY A 249 -18.47 -14.17 15.98
N THR A 250 -18.20 -15.13 15.13
CA THR A 250 -18.30 -16.57 15.47
C THR A 250 -17.05 -17.30 15.09
N ILE A 251 -16.68 -18.26 15.91
CA ILE A 251 -15.66 -19.27 15.63
C ILE A 251 -16.34 -20.62 15.47
N GLU A 252 -15.94 -21.34 14.44
CA GLU A 252 -16.29 -22.75 14.26
C GLU A 252 -15.03 -23.61 14.40
N LEU A 253 -15.14 -24.71 15.13
CA LEU A 253 -14.09 -25.68 15.37
C LEU A 253 -14.44 -26.98 14.63
N PRO A 254 -13.99 -27.16 13.37
CA PRO A 254 -14.36 -28.33 12.56
C PRO A 254 -13.96 -29.66 13.22
N LEU A 255 -12.80 -29.73 13.86
CA LEU A 255 -12.30 -30.92 14.53
C LEU A 255 -13.07 -31.29 15.83
N MET A 256 -13.88 -30.37 16.36
CA MET A 256 -14.70 -30.60 17.55
C MET A 256 -16.19 -30.72 17.20
N GLY A 257 -16.52 -31.33 16.09
CA GLY A 257 -17.90 -31.56 15.65
C GLY A 257 -18.60 -30.28 15.17
N ASN A 258 -17.88 -29.34 14.54
CA ASN A 258 -18.41 -28.04 14.10
C ASN A 258 -19.01 -27.18 15.21
N LYS A 259 -18.46 -27.29 16.42
CA LYS A 259 -18.91 -26.47 17.56
C LYS A 259 -18.72 -25.00 17.23
N ARG A 260 -19.80 -24.22 17.41
CA ARG A 260 -19.79 -22.76 17.22
C ARG A 260 -19.75 -22.07 18.56
N VAL A 261 -18.91 -21.05 18.67
CA VAL A 261 -18.82 -20.17 19.83
C VAL A 261 -18.79 -18.72 19.36
N THR A 262 -19.39 -17.84 20.13
CA THR A 262 -19.34 -16.40 19.87
C THR A 262 -18.04 -15.83 20.41
N LEU A 263 -17.38 -15.01 19.60
CA LEU A 263 -16.14 -14.32 19.95
C LEU A 263 -16.38 -12.82 19.93
N ALA A 264 -15.99 -12.13 20.99
CA ALA A 264 -15.85 -10.68 21.03
C ALA A 264 -14.37 -10.34 21.24
N ILE A 265 -13.85 -9.42 20.43
CA ILE A 265 -12.49 -8.88 20.55
C ILE A 265 -12.60 -7.40 20.81
N SER A 266 -12.02 -6.94 21.91
CA SER A 266 -12.02 -5.53 22.34
C SER A 266 -10.61 -5.09 22.76
N GLY A 267 -10.45 -3.84 23.17
CA GLY A 267 -9.18 -3.29 23.62
C GLY A 267 -8.47 -2.51 22.53
N THR A 268 -7.16 -2.69 22.38
CA THR A 268 -6.36 -2.03 21.34
C THR A 268 -5.67 -3.06 20.44
N ILE A 269 -5.20 -2.63 19.27
CA ILE A 269 -4.47 -3.51 18.34
C ILE A 269 -3.23 -4.11 19.03
N GLY A 270 -2.50 -3.31 19.81
CA GLY A 270 -1.31 -3.78 20.55
C GLY A 270 -1.63 -4.67 21.75
N LYS A 271 -2.85 -4.56 22.35
CA LYS A 271 -3.29 -5.37 23.50
C LYS A 271 -4.76 -5.79 23.30
N PRO A 272 -5.02 -6.72 22.37
CA PRO A 272 -6.36 -7.22 22.14
C PRO A 272 -6.82 -8.10 23.31
N GLN A 273 -8.10 -7.96 23.69
CA GLN A 273 -8.74 -8.79 24.68
C GLN A 273 -9.83 -9.61 23.99
N SER A 274 -9.76 -10.93 24.10
CA SER A 274 -10.75 -11.84 23.53
C SER A 274 -11.65 -12.39 24.62
N ARG A 275 -12.97 -12.45 24.36
CA ARG A 275 -13.96 -13.07 25.22
C ARG A 275 -14.77 -14.05 24.38
N ILE A 276 -14.89 -15.27 24.87
CA ILE A 276 -15.77 -16.31 24.32
C ILE A 276 -17.07 -16.29 25.11
N MET A 277 -18.21 -16.31 24.41
CA MET A 277 -19.55 -16.32 24.95
C MET A 277 -20.32 -17.54 24.47
#